data_f1a884e22848caeb474cc21adec52f59
#
_entry.id   f1a884e22848caeb474cc21adec52f59
#
_cell.length_a   1.000
_cell.length_b   1.000
_cell.length_c   1.000
_cell.angle_alpha   90.00
_cell.angle_beta   90.00
_cell.angle_gamma   90.00
#
_symmetry.space_group_name_H-M   'P 1'
#
loop_
_entity.id
_entity.type
_entity.pdbx_description
1 polymer ?
#
loop_
_entity_poly.entity_id
_entity_poly.type
_entity_poly.pdbx_seq_one_letter_code
_entity_poly.pdbx_strand_id
1 'polypeptide(L)'
;MMLLASVAVGSDTQTLTSSDGSKSLEAKIENYDPASGSAQIEVNGRRMKVNVSAFSEEDLPKFKAWYEASQVGRSLMLNFEEKESEGSERKTNTAKITNFESTYALEVRNNASTDFSDVRLDYRVFYYKDPEKGSNVSHYEDGSLSISEIAQRESQKFETTPVALMRQRPLPASQCKGGT
;
A
#
# COMPACT_ATOMS: atom_id res chain seq x y z
N MET A 1 11.51 -10.43 4.86
CA MET A 1 10.83 -9.58 3.86
C MET A 1 9.88 -8.64 4.59
N MET A 2 9.54 -7.49 4.07
CA MET A 2 8.62 -6.53 4.69
C MET A 2 7.67 -6.00 3.61
N LEU A 3 6.38 -5.95 3.91
CA LEU A 3 5.35 -5.39 3.03
C LEU A 3 4.84 -4.07 3.61
N LEU A 4 4.77 -3.03 2.77
CA LEU A 4 4.00 -1.82 3.02
C LEU A 4 2.89 -1.74 2.00
N ALA A 5 1.66 -1.62 2.46
CA ALA A 5 0.50 -1.41 1.62
C ALA A 5 -0.20 -0.11 2.01
N SER A 6 -0.66 0.63 1.04
CA SER A 6 -1.45 1.84 1.23
C SER A 6 -2.67 1.82 0.32
N VAL A 7 -3.79 2.25 0.85
CA VAL A 7 -4.96 2.56 0.04
C VAL A 7 -4.77 3.99 -0.45
N ALA A 8 -4.62 4.18 -1.76
CA ALA A 8 -4.53 5.51 -2.33
C ALA A 8 -5.91 6.17 -2.26
N VAL A 9 -6.09 7.05 -1.30
CA VAL A 9 -7.19 8.02 -1.30
C VAL A 9 -6.71 9.20 -2.13
N GLY A 10 -7.48 9.64 -3.12
CA GLY A 10 -7.13 10.73 -4.03
C GLY A 10 -6.48 11.91 -3.29
N SER A 11 -5.16 11.94 -3.32
CA SER A 11 -4.33 12.95 -2.64
C SER A 11 -3.87 14.04 -3.60
N ASP A 12 -4.47 14.09 -4.80
CA ASP A 12 -4.06 14.98 -5.86
C ASP A 12 -4.50 16.41 -5.57
N THR A 13 -3.65 17.35 -5.96
CA THR A 13 -3.98 18.77 -5.98
C THR A 13 -5.12 19.01 -6.96
N GLN A 14 -6.13 19.73 -6.52
CA GLN A 14 -7.33 20.04 -7.29
C GLN A 14 -7.54 21.55 -7.35
N THR A 15 -8.06 22.02 -8.46
CA THR A 15 -8.51 23.42 -8.57
C THR A 15 -9.83 23.59 -7.86
N LEU A 16 -9.89 24.49 -6.89
CA LEU A 16 -11.10 24.90 -6.18
C LEU A 16 -11.43 26.36 -6.48
N THR A 17 -12.67 26.64 -6.79
CA THR A 17 -13.16 27.98 -7.16
C THR A 17 -14.04 28.55 -6.06
N SER A 18 -13.88 29.83 -5.73
CA SER A 18 -14.72 30.50 -4.75
C SER A 18 -16.22 30.53 -5.19
N SER A 19 -17.13 30.57 -4.23
CA SER A 19 -18.57 30.53 -4.48
C SER A 19 -19.09 31.67 -5.39
N ASP A 20 -18.39 32.79 -5.41
CA ASP A 20 -18.66 33.91 -6.31
C ASP A 20 -17.99 33.84 -7.67
N GLY A 21 -17.21 32.76 -7.92
CA GLY A 21 -16.47 32.54 -9.17
C GLY A 21 -15.26 33.45 -9.39
N SER A 22 -14.95 34.35 -8.45
CA SER A 22 -13.94 35.41 -8.66
C SER A 22 -12.51 34.91 -8.50
N LYS A 23 -12.29 33.82 -7.80
CA LYS A 23 -10.95 33.29 -7.48
C LYS A 23 -10.91 31.78 -7.60
N SER A 24 -9.78 31.25 -8.08
CA SER A 24 -9.48 29.85 -8.06
C SER A 24 -8.14 29.61 -7.37
N LEU A 25 -8.00 28.47 -6.72
CA LEU A 25 -6.77 28.07 -6.04
C LEU A 25 -6.51 26.58 -6.24
N GLU A 26 -5.23 26.23 -6.29
CA GLU A 26 -4.80 24.84 -6.27
C GLU A 26 -4.66 24.37 -4.84
N ALA A 27 -5.42 23.35 -4.47
CA ALA A 27 -5.46 22.83 -3.10
C ALA A 27 -5.51 21.31 -3.07
N LYS A 28 -4.96 20.75 -2.02
CA LYS A 28 -5.12 19.35 -1.65
C LYS A 28 -6.13 19.26 -0.51
N ILE A 29 -7.17 18.44 -0.69
CA ILE A 29 -8.13 18.17 0.37
C ILE A 29 -7.49 17.16 1.34
N GLU A 30 -7.36 17.52 2.62
CA GLU A 30 -6.80 16.66 3.66
C GLU A 30 -7.85 16.08 4.61
N ASN A 31 -8.97 16.79 4.78
CA ASN A 31 -10.08 16.33 5.60
C ASN A 31 -11.39 17.01 5.17
N TYR A 32 -12.50 16.31 5.35
CA TYR A 32 -13.85 16.85 5.16
C TYR A 32 -14.83 16.18 6.12
N ASP A 33 -15.62 16.99 6.79
CA ASP A 33 -16.72 16.57 7.64
C ASP A 33 -18.05 17.00 7.00
N PRO A 34 -18.82 16.06 6.41
CA PRO A 34 -20.07 16.40 5.74
C PRO A 34 -21.16 16.90 6.70
N ALA A 35 -21.09 16.55 8.01
CA ALA A 35 -22.09 16.97 8.98
C ALA A 35 -21.99 18.45 9.30
N SER A 36 -20.79 19.01 9.38
CA SER A 36 -20.54 20.43 9.66
C SER A 36 -20.23 21.26 8.41
N GLY A 37 -20.01 20.65 7.26
CA GLY A 37 -19.51 21.30 6.05
C GLY A 37 -18.08 21.84 6.20
N SER A 38 -17.33 21.41 7.22
CA SER A 38 -15.97 21.87 7.49
C SER A 38 -14.96 20.99 6.75
N ALA A 39 -14.02 21.62 6.06
CA ALA A 39 -12.90 20.92 5.40
C ALA A 39 -11.56 21.49 5.85
N GLN A 40 -10.53 20.65 5.78
CA GLN A 40 -9.13 21.06 5.88
C GLN A 40 -8.49 20.88 4.51
N ILE A 41 -7.90 21.95 4.00
CA ILE A 41 -7.21 21.97 2.72
C ILE A 41 -5.77 22.44 2.94
N GLU A 42 -4.87 21.96 2.07
CA GLU A 42 -3.50 22.44 1.99
C GLU A 42 -3.32 23.25 0.71
N VAL A 43 -2.86 24.49 0.86
CA VAL A 43 -2.56 25.44 -0.22
C VAL A 43 -1.12 25.91 -0.08
N ASN A 44 -0.29 25.66 -1.06
CA ASN A 44 1.14 26.03 -1.03
C ASN A 44 1.87 25.57 0.26
N GLY A 45 1.58 24.34 0.71
CA GLY A 45 2.18 23.77 1.92
C GLY A 45 1.59 24.29 3.24
N ARG A 46 0.56 25.14 3.20
CA ARG A 46 -0.13 25.66 4.40
C ARG A 46 -1.51 25.04 4.56
N ARG A 47 -1.76 24.51 5.75
CA ARG A 47 -3.06 23.93 6.12
C ARG A 47 -4.02 25.02 6.55
N MET A 48 -5.22 24.95 6.01
CA MET A 48 -6.29 25.92 6.28
C MET A 48 -7.57 25.16 6.56
N LYS A 49 -8.32 25.62 7.60
CA LYS A 49 -9.67 25.15 7.86
C LYS A 49 -10.65 26.09 7.15
N VAL A 50 -11.54 25.53 6.35
CA VAL A 50 -12.50 26.26 5.53
C VAL A 50 -13.90 25.63 5.67
N ASN A 51 -14.93 26.39 5.34
CA ASN A 51 -16.26 25.83 5.13
C ASN A 51 -16.45 25.60 3.62
N VAL A 52 -16.97 24.43 3.22
CA VAL A 52 -17.15 24.10 1.80
C VAL A 52 -18.14 25.03 1.09
N SER A 53 -19.01 25.74 1.81
CA SER A 53 -19.89 26.80 1.26
C SER A 53 -19.12 27.99 0.70
N ALA A 54 -17.83 28.14 1.01
CA ALA A 54 -16.96 29.14 0.41
C ALA A 54 -16.55 28.81 -1.02
N PHE A 55 -16.81 27.59 -1.50
CA PHE A 55 -16.49 27.12 -2.85
C PHE A 55 -17.73 27.02 -3.73
N SER A 56 -17.51 26.90 -5.03
CA SER A 56 -18.58 26.75 -6.02
C SER A 56 -19.33 25.44 -5.82
N GLU A 57 -20.60 25.39 -6.25
CA GLU A 57 -21.40 24.16 -6.22
C GLU A 57 -20.76 23.04 -7.05
N GLU A 58 -20.03 23.39 -8.12
CA GLU A 58 -19.31 22.44 -8.99
C GLU A 58 -18.16 21.75 -8.26
N ASP A 59 -17.61 22.35 -7.20
CA ASP A 59 -16.51 21.79 -6.42
C ASP A 59 -16.98 20.91 -5.24
N LEU A 60 -18.23 20.99 -4.81
CA LEU A 60 -18.77 20.18 -3.71
C LEU A 60 -18.63 18.66 -3.95
N PRO A 61 -18.82 18.14 -5.17
CA PRO A 61 -18.55 16.72 -5.46
C PRO A 61 -17.14 16.29 -5.15
N LYS A 62 -16.12 17.15 -5.29
CA LYS A 62 -14.71 16.83 -5.00
C LYS A 62 -14.51 16.51 -3.52
N PHE A 63 -15.13 17.29 -2.63
CA PHE A 63 -15.09 17.04 -1.17
C PHE A 63 -15.82 15.75 -0.80
N LYS A 64 -16.96 15.48 -1.44
CA LYS A 64 -17.71 14.22 -1.21
C LYS A 64 -16.90 13.02 -1.67
N ALA A 65 -16.33 13.06 -2.88
CA ALA A 65 -15.51 11.99 -3.41
C ALA A 65 -14.27 11.74 -2.51
N TRP A 66 -13.63 12.81 -2.01
CA TRP A 66 -12.54 12.67 -1.05
C TRP A 66 -13.00 11.98 0.24
N TYR A 67 -14.19 12.38 0.78
CA TYR A 67 -14.73 11.78 2.00
C TYR A 67 -15.02 10.29 1.79
N GLU A 68 -15.71 9.92 0.72
CA GLU A 68 -16.02 8.53 0.38
C GLU A 68 -14.73 7.70 0.25
N ALA A 69 -13.75 8.18 -0.50
CA ALA A 69 -12.45 7.52 -0.63
C ALA A 69 -11.73 7.39 0.72
N SER A 70 -11.81 8.41 1.60
CA SER A 70 -11.23 8.36 2.95
C SER A 70 -11.89 7.32 3.85
N GLN A 71 -13.20 7.05 3.68
CA GLN A 71 -13.91 6.00 4.41
C GLN A 71 -13.41 4.61 3.99
N VAL A 72 -13.15 4.40 2.70
CA VAL A 72 -12.56 3.15 2.21
C VAL A 72 -11.27 2.84 2.97
N GLY A 73 -10.31 3.79 2.98
CA GLY A 73 -9.02 3.59 3.65
C GLY A 73 -9.12 3.33 5.16
N ARG A 74 -10.14 3.89 5.84
CA ARG A 74 -10.36 3.69 7.28
C ARG A 74 -11.09 2.39 7.61
N SER A 75 -11.88 1.88 6.69
CA SER A 75 -12.75 0.74 6.90
C SER A 75 -12.18 -0.57 6.37
N LEU A 76 -11.19 -0.51 5.47
CA LEU A 76 -10.49 -1.68 5.01
C LEU A 76 -9.43 -2.12 6.03
N MET A 77 -9.54 -3.36 6.47
CA MET A 77 -8.51 -4.03 7.26
C MET A 77 -7.69 -4.93 6.37
N LEU A 78 -6.37 -4.81 6.46
CA LEU A 78 -5.40 -5.58 5.69
C LEU A 78 -4.64 -6.51 6.62
N ASN A 79 -4.68 -7.82 6.32
CA ASN A 79 -3.86 -8.82 6.97
C ASN A 79 -2.92 -9.44 5.95
N PHE A 80 -1.67 -9.68 6.35
CA PHE A 80 -0.67 -10.28 5.46
C PHE A 80 -0.02 -11.48 6.12
N GLU A 81 0.19 -12.51 5.32
CA GLU A 81 0.93 -13.71 5.70
C GLU A 81 1.99 -13.99 4.65
N GLU A 82 3.26 -14.06 5.07
CA GLU A 82 4.34 -14.42 4.17
C GLU A 82 4.30 -15.93 3.90
N LYS A 83 4.36 -16.29 2.62
CA LYS A 83 4.42 -17.68 2.16
C LYS A 83 5.71 -17.88 1.38
N GLU A 84 6.45 -18.93 1.72
CA GLU A 84 7.60 -19.38 0.97
C GLU A 84 7.23 -20.63 0.15
N SER A 85 7.59 -20.64 -1.13
CA SER A 85 7.49 -21.86 -1.94
C SER A 85 8.57 -22.87 -1.56
N GLU A 86 8.36 -24.14 -1.88
CA GLU A 86 9.43 -25.12 -1.85
C GLU A 86 10.51 -24.71 -2.86
N GLY A 87 11.75 -24.58 -2.37
CA GLY A 87 12.87 -24.11 -3.17
C GLY A 87 13.80 -25.22 -3.62
N SER A 88 14.63 -24.93 -4.61
CA SER A 88 15.72 -25.81 -5.00
C SER A 88 16.90 -25.65 -4.04
N GLU A 89 17.51 -26.76 -3.66
CA GLU A 89 18.67 -26.80 -2.76
C GLU A 89 19.92 -27.25 -3.48
N ARG A 90 21.03 -26.57 -3.24
CA ARG A 90 22.38 -27.07 -3.61
C ARG A 90 23.33 -26.93 -2.43
N LYS A 91 24.23 -27.86 -2.30
CA LYS A 91 25.31 -27.81 -1.31
C LYS A 91 26.63 -27.44 -2.01
N THR A 92 27.34 -26.49 -1.41
CA THR A 92 28.74 -26.21 -1.73
C THR A 92 29.65 -26.90 -0.70
N ASN A 93 30.96 -26.67 -0.75
CA ASN A 93 31.89 -27.21 0.24
C ASN A 93 31.69 -26.63 1.65
N THR A 94 31.08 -25.43 1.75
CA THR A 94 30.98 -24.67 3.02
C THR A 94 29.58 -24.24 3.37
N ALA A 95 28.64 -24.31 2.42
CA ALA A 95 27.31 -23.80 2.63
C ALA A 95 26.20 -24.59 1.91
N LYS A 96 25.00 -24.53 2.45
CA LYS A 96 23.77 -24.96 1.82
C LYS A 96 23.07 -23.69 1.27
N ILE A 97 22.78 -23.69 -0.02
CA ILE A 97 22.09 -22.61 -0.72
C ILE A 97 20.71 -23.11 -1.10
N THR A 98 19.68 -22.35 -0.70
CA THR A 98 18.29 -22.62 -1.04
C THR A 98 17.75 -21.44 -1.83
N ASN A 99 17.32 -21.68 -3.07
CA ASN A 99 16.56 -20.69 -3.86
C ASN A 99 15.08 -20.98 -3.69
N PHE A 100 14.31 -19.98 -3.41
CA PHE A 100 12.86 -20.09 -3.18
C PHE A 100 12.15 -18.80 -3.66
N GLU A 101 10.86 -18.88 -3.81
CA GLU A 101 10.03 -17.70 -4.04
C GLU A 101 9.25 -17.38 -2.78
N SER A 102 9.11 -16.09 -2.49
CA SER A 102 8.30 -15.60 -1.40
C SER A 102 7.19 -14.69 -1.93
N THR A 103 5.97 -14.90 -1.44
CA THR A 103 4.78 -14.09 -1.70
C THR A 103 4.15 -13.67 -0.39
N TYR A 104 3.33 -12.62 -0.43
CA TYR A 104 2.37 -12.35 0.64
C TYR A 104 0.97 -12.78 0.22
N ALA A 105 0.33 -13.61 1.02
CA ALA A 105 -1.12 -13.75 1.01
C ALA A 105 -1.69 -12.52 1.72
N LEU A 106 -2.55 -11.79 1.03
CA LEU A 106 -3.18 -10.57 1.48
C LEU A 106 -4.67 -10.82 1.63
N GLU A 107 -5.21 -10.65 2.85
CA GLU A 107 -6.62 -10.62 3.11
C GLU A 107 -7.07 -9.18 3.30
N VAL A 108 -8.01 -8.75 2.46
CA VAL A 108 -8.65 -7.43 2.51
C VAL A 108 -10.05 -7.62 3.04
N ARG A 109 -10.37 -7.00 4.18
CA ARG A 109 -11.68 -7.08 4.81
C ARG A 109 -12.35 -5.71 4.83
N ASN A 110 -13.59 -5.64 4.36
CA ASN A 110 -14.41 -4.46 4.50
C ASN A 110 -15.13 -4.49 5.86
N ASN A 111 -14.75 -3.59 6.77
CA ASN A 111 -15.39 -3.43 8.08
C ASN A 111 -16.50 -2.37 8.10
N ALA A 112 -16.76 -1.70 6.97
CA ALA A 112 -17.88 -0.76 6.84
C ALA A 112 -19.24 -1.46 6.85
N SER A 113 -20.28 -0.66 6.95
CA SER A 113 -21.69 -1.07 6.76
C SER A 113 -22.19 -0.84 5.32
N THR A 114 -21.28 -0.53 4.39
CA THR A 114 -21.55 -0.28 2.98
C THR A 114 -20.59 -1.07 2.12
N ASP A 115 -21.00 -1.39 0.91
CA ASP A 115 -20.15 -2.00 -0.09
C ASP A 115 -19.17 -0.96 -0.66
N PHE A 116 -17.99 -1.41 -1.07
CA PHE A 116 -17.02 -0.59 -1.79
C PHE A 116 -16.79 -1.16 -3.18
N SER A 117 -16.75 -0.29 -4.18
CA SER A 117 -16.41 -0.64 -5.57
C SER A 117 -15.16 0.09 -6.03
N ASP A 118 -14.51 -0.48 -7.05
CA ASP A 118 -13.34 0.11 -7.72
C ASP A 118 -12.19 0.49 -6.77
N VAL A 119 -11.96 -0.37 -5.75
CA VAL A 119 -10.87 -0.16 -4.79
C VAL A 119 -9.54 -0.57 -5.42
N ARG A 120 -8.58 0.34 -5.38
CA ARG A 120 -7.20 0.06 -5.74
C ARG A 120 -6.33 0.00 -4.49
N LEU A 121 -5.56 -1.07 -4.38
CA LEU A 121 -4.57 -1.26 -3.32
C LEU A 121 -3.18 -1.29 -3.94
N ASP A 122 -2.37 -0.29 -3.64
CA ASP A 122 -0.96 -0.28 -4.02
C ASP A 122 -0.11 -0.82 -2.88
N TYR A 123 0.89 -1.65 -3.20
CA TYR A 123 1.77 -2.25 -2.22
C TYR A 123 3.23 -2.20 -2.65
N ARG A 124 4.13 -2.27 -1.68
CA ARG A 124 5.58 -2.36 -1.89
C ARG A 124 6.17 -3.46 -1.01
N VAL A 125 6.86 -4.41 -1.64
CA VAL A 125 7.55 -5.51 -0.98
C VAL A 125 9.03 -5.18 -0.87
N PHE A 126 9.55 -5.05 0.35
CA PHE A 126 10.98 -4.85 0.60
C PHE A 126 11.65 -6.17 0.91
N TYR A 127 12.83 -6.39 0.34
CA TYR A 127 13.62 -7.60 0.57
C TYR A 127 15.12 -7.31 0.48
N TYR A 128 15.92 -8.21 1.01
CA TYR A 128 17.38 -8.17 0.89
C TYR A 128 17.83 -9.24 -0.08
N LYS A 129 18.60 -8.85 -1.07
CA LYS A 129 19.24 -9.75 -2.03
C LYS A 129 20.71 -9.88 -1.66
N ASP A 130 21.16 -11.14 -1.53
CA ASP A 130 22.54 -11.55 -1.43
C ASP A 130 23.35 -11.07 -0.20
N PRO A 131 23.42 -11.90 0.84
CA PRO A 131 24.31 -11.67 1.99
C PRO A 131 25.81 -11.89 1.69
N GLU A 132 26.20 -12.49 0.54
CA GLU A 132 27.60 -12.83 0.27
C GLU A 132 28.51 -11.61 0.12
N LYS A 133 27.99 -10.45 -0.20
CA LYS A 133 28.78 -9.23 -0.42
C LYS A 133 28.78 -8.23 0.72
N GLY A 134 28.17 -8.54 1.86
CA GLY A 134 28.16 -7.66 3.02
C GLY A 134 27.43 -6.33 2.81
N SER A 135 26.70 -6.14 1.72
CA SER A 135 25.89 -4.97 1.49
C SER A 135 24.44 -5.27 1.87
N ASN A 136 23.98 -4.65 2.95
CA ASN A 136 22.56 -4.62 3.34
C ASN A 136 21.75 -3.71 2.41
N VAL A 137 21.86 -3.88 1.09
CA VAL A 137 21.06 -3.11 0.15
C VAL A 137 19.66 -3.70 0.13
N SER A 138 18.71 -2.91 0.60
CA SER A 138 17.30 -3.26 0.46
C SER A 138 16.87 -3.03 -1.00
N HIS A 139 16.20 -4.02 -1.53
CA HIS A 139 15.50 -3.94 -2.81
C HIS A 139 14.00 -3.84 -2.53
N TYR A 140 13.24 -3.37 -3.49
CA TYR A 140 11.78 -3.38 -3.40
C TYR A 140 11.16 -3.69 -4.75
N GLU A 141 9.95 -4.20 -4.70
CA GLU A 141 9.05 -4.36 -5.84
C GLU A 141 7.70 -3.76 -5.52
N ASP A 142 7.20 -2.95 -6.45
CA ASP A 142 5.88 -2.34 -6.36
C ASP A 142 4.86 -3.20 -7.08
N GLY A 143 3.64 -3.24 -6.55
CA GLY A 143 2.52 -3.89 -7.19
C GLY A 143 1.21 -3.21 -6.85
N SER A 144 0.17 -3.57 -7.57
CA SER A 144 -1.18 -3.09 -7.32
C SER A 144 -2.20 -4.20 -7.50
N LEU A 145 -3.27 -4.15 -6.71
CA LEU A 145 -4.44 -5.01 -6.80
C LEU A 145 -5.66 -4.13 -7.06
N SER A 146 -6.51 -4.57 -7.97
CA SER A 146 -7.81 -3.94 -8.23
C SER A 146 -8.91 -4.85 -7.71
N ILE A 147 -9.77 -4.31 -6.87
CA ILE A 147 -10.92 -4.98 -6.28
C ILE A 147 -12.15 -4.30 -6.88
N SER A 148 -12.85 -4.99 -7.77
CA SER A 148 -14.03 -4.44 -8.44
C SER A 148 -15.15 -4.14 -7.46
N GLU A 149 -15.34 -5.03 -6.48
CA GLU A 149 -16.34 -4.88 -5.43
C GLU A 149 -15.93 -5.70 -4.21
N ILE A 150 -16.16 -5.16 -3.01
CA ILE A 150 -16.07 -5.88 -1.74
C ILE A 150 -17.27 -5.50 -0.88
N ALA A 151 -18.16 -6.47 -0.66
CA ALA A 151 -19.39 -6.26 0.07
C ALA A 151 -19.12 -5.93 1.55
N GLN A 152 -20.12 -5.32 2.20
CA GLN A 152 -20.05 -5.02 3.63
C GLN A 152 -19.73 -6.29 4.44
N ARG A 153 -18.77 -6.17 5.39
CA ARG A 153 -18.33 -7.27 6.28
C ARG A 153 -17.68 -8.46 5.57
N GLU A 154 -17.44 -8.39 4.27
CA GLU A 154 -16.80 -9.43 3.48
C GLU A 154 -15.27 -9.32 3.53
N SER A 155 -14.60 -10.45 3.26
CA SER A 155 -13.16 -10.54 3.07
C SER A 155 -12.84 -11.15 1.71
N GLN A 156 -11.83 -10.62 1.06
CA GLN A 156 -11.27 -11.19 -0.18
C GLN A 156 -9.78 -11.46 0.01
N LYS A 157 -9.29 -12.51 -0.66
CA LYS A 157 -7.88 -12.94 -0.58
C LYS A 157 -7.19 -12.77 -1.91
N PHE A 158 -5.97 -12.26 -1.84
CA PHE A 158 -5.09 -12.01 -2.97
C PHE A 158 -3.69 -12.52 -2.65
N GLU A 159 -2.85 -12.60 -3.67
CA GLU A 159 -1.42 -12.86 -3.50
C GLU A 159 -0.62 -11.80 -4.23
N THR A 160 0.50 -11.38 -3.63
CA THR A 160 1.44 -10.46 -4.29
C THR A 160 2.21 -11.19 -5.38
N THR A 161 2.86 -10.44 -6.26
CA THR A 161 3.84 -11.01 -7.20
C THR A 161 4.93 -11.74 -6.43
N PRO A 162 5.32 -12.98 -6.85
CA PRO A 162 6.41 -13.72 -6.23
C PRO A 162 7.74 -12.97 -6.35
N VAL A 163 8.53 -12.98 -5.27
CA VAL A 163 9.90 -12.46 -5.26
C VAL A 163 10.86 -13.62 -5.13
N ALA A 164 11.75 -13.79 -6.12
CA ALA A 164 12.79 -14.81 -6.10
C ALA A 164 13.89 -14.44 -5.10
N LEU A 165 14.11 -15.30 -4.11
CA LEU A 165 15.06 -15.11 -3.01
C LEU A 165 16.04 -16.28 -2.90
N MET A 166 17.18 -16.00 -2.26
CA MET A 166 18.20 -16.99 -1.94
C MET A 166 18.51 -16.94 -0.46
N ARG A 167 18.59 -18.12 0.17
CA ARG A 167 19.01 -18.27 1.56
C ARG A 167 20.28 -19.12 1.61
N GLN A 168 21.34 -18.57 2.20
CA GLN A 168 22.59 -19.29 2.42
C GLN A 168 22.74 -19.61 3.90
N ARG A 169 23.02 -20.87 4.20
CA ARG A 169 23.31 -21.35 5.56
C ARG A 169 24.67 -22.04 5.57
N PRO A 170 25.63 -21.65 6.43
CA PRO A 170 26.90 -22.36 6.59
C PRO A 170 26.66 -23.83 6.95
N LEU A 171 27.46 -24.71 6.40
CA LEU A 171 27.48 -26.12 6.81
C LEU A 171 28.19 -26.26 8.17
N PRO A 172 27.73 -27.17 9.05
CA PRO A 172 28.50 -27.55 10.23
C PRO A 172 29.92 -28.04 9.81
N ALA A 173 30.90 -27.75 10.65
CA ALA A 173 32.31 -28.08 10.37
C ALA A 173 32.51 -29.58 9.99
N SER A 174 31.69 -30.47 10.56
CA SER A 174 31.70 -31.93 10.25
C SER A 174 31.23 -32.26 8.83
N GLN A 175 30.56 -31.32 8.14
CA GLN A 175 30.04 -31.50 6.77
C GLN A 175 30.83 -30.70 5.73
N CYS A 176 31.73 -29.84 6.15
CA CYS A 176 32.64 -29.14 5.25
C CYS A 176 33.62 -30.15 4.66
N LYS A 177 33.65 -30.33 3.33
CA LYS A 177 34.71 -31.10 2.69
C LYS A 177 36.00 -30.29 2.81
N GLY A 178 36.92 -30.77 3.64
CA GLY A 178 38.27 -30.18 3.74
C GLY A 178 38.93 -30.24 2.36
N GLY A 179 39.32 -29.06 1.87
CA GLY A 179 40.25 -29.01 0.74
C GLY A 179 41.61 -29.51 1.23
N THR A 180 42.10 -30.57 0.66
CA THR A 180 43.50 -30.96 0.69
C THR A 180 44.25 -30.19 -0.37
#